data_6899659a5a013233bfdb44b814bb6b64
#
_entry.id   6899659a5a013233bfdb44b814bb6b64
#
_cell.length_a   1.000
_cell.length_b   1.000
_cell.length_c   1.000
_cell.angle_alpha   90.00
_cell.angle_beta   90.00
_cell.angle_gamma   90.00
#
_symmetry.space_group_name_H-M   'P 1'
#
loop_
_entity.id
_entity.type
_entity.pdbx_description
1 polymer ?
#
loop_
_entity_poly.entity_id
_entity_poly.type
_entity_poly.pdbx_seq_one_letter_code
_entity_poly.pdbx_strand_id
1 'polypeptide(L)'
;MLFVKNSDLQWLMDEAHDMYAGVHDNLPANSAADVMFAKIEPGHTLPVHWHTRPLCQDGSDTGYESFFFFKGGKLLLLREKENIEYDINEPFTITFSSGEHDMHGIKNIGESDLVFQVLCAPSFSDDEEHFVQ
;
A
#
# COMPACT_ATOMS: atom_id res chain seq x y z
N MET A 1 -15.39 -2.58 20.68
CA MET A 1 -15.13 -3.35 19.42
C MET A 1 -15.76 -2.59 18.27
N LEU A 2 -15.00 -2.39 17.21
CA LEU A 2 -15.49 -1.84 15.95
C LEU A 2 -15.55 -2.96 14.91
N PHE A 3 -16.68 -3.06 14.21
CA PHE A 3 -16.85 -4.05 13.14
C PHE A 3 -17.38 -3.35 11.89
N VAL A 4 -16.62 -3.42 10.80
CA VAL A 4 -16.98 -2.90 9.49
C VAL A 4 -16.78 -4.01 8.47
N LYS A 5 -17.80 -4.30 7.68
CA LYS A 5 -17.67 -5.25 6.56
C LYS A 5 -16.97 -4.57 5.39
N ASN A 6 -16.13 -5.31 4.68
CA ASN A 6 -15.49 -4.76 3.48
C ASN A 6 -16.52 -4.32 2.41
N SER A 7 -17.69 -4.96 2.38
CA SER A 7 -18.81 -4.56 1.52
C SER A 7 -19.44 -3.21 1.87
N ASP A 8 -19.18 -2.70 3.09
CA ASP A 8 -19.70 -1.41 3.56
C ASP A 8 -18.70 -0.27 3.34
N LEU A 9 -17.52 -0.57 2.80
CA LEU A 9 -16.54 0.45 2.47
C LEU A 9 -17.00 1.24 1.25
N GLN A 10 -16.83 2.56 1.34
CA GLN A 10 -16.89 3.43 0.18
C GLN A 10 -15.53 3.48 -0.49
N TRP A 11 -15.47 3.22 -1.78
CA TRP A 11 -14.25 3.26 -2.55
C TRP A 11 -14.08 4.64 -3.18
N LEU A 12 -13.02 5.35 -2.77
CA LEU A 12 -12.66 6.66 -3.29
C LEU A 12 -11.43 6.55 -4.19
N MET A 13 -11.52 7.13 -5.38
CA MET A 13 -10.37 7.16 -6.31
C MET A 13 -9.27 8.05 -5.77
N ASP A 14 -8.09 7.51 -5.69
CA ASP A 14 -6.84 8.21 -5.41
C ASP A 14 -6.03 8.28 -6.71
N GLU A 15 -6.13 9.42 -7.40
CA GLU A 15 -5.53 9.60 -8.71
C GLU A 15 -3.99 9.54 -8.66
N ALA A 16 -3.38 10.05 -7.58
CA ALA A 16 -1.93 10.06 -7.43
C ALA A 16 -1.35 8.64 -7.37
N HIS A 17 -2.10 7.70 -6.80
CA HIS A 17 -1.68 6.32 -6.61
C HIS A 17 -2.30 5.35 -7.63
N ASP A 18 -3.17 5.84 -8.53
CA ASP A 18 -3.91 5.02 -9.51
C ASP A 18 -4.62 3.82 -8.85
N MET A 19 -5.26 4.07 -7.71
CA MET A 19 -5.97 3.06 -6.94
C MET A 19 -7.17 3.64 -6.20
N TYR A 20 -8.00 2.77 -5.65
CA TYR A 20 -9.10 3.16 -4.77
C TYR A 20 -8.74 2.92 -3.31
N ALA A 21 -9.06 3.88 -2.46
CA ALA A 21 -9.00 3.73 -1.01
C ALA A 21 -10.38 3.37 -0.47
N GLY A 22 -10.44 2.39 0.40
CA GLY A 22 -11.67 1.99 1.08
C GLY A 22 -11.84 2.80 2.36
N VAL A 23 -12.92 3.56 2.46
CA VAL A 23 -13.22 4.42 3.61
C VAL A 23 -14.57 4.08 4.24
N HIS A 24 -14.67 4.34 5.52
CA HIS A 24 -15.90 4.23 6.28
C HIS A 24 -15.85 5.20 7.48
N ASP A 25 -16.98 5.86 7.79
CA ASP A 25 -17.04 6.88 8.84
C ASP A 25 -16.61 6.37 10.22
N ASN A 26 -16.80 5.07 10.48
CA ASN A 26 -16.43 4.44 11.75
C ASN A 26 -14.97 3.98 11.82
N LEU A 27 -14.21 4.02 10.72
CA LEU A 27 -12.79 3.69 10.77
C LEU A 27 -12.01 4.85 11.40
N PRO A 28 -11.15 4.56 12.38
CA PRO A 28 -10.41 5.61 13.05
C PRO A 28 -9.41 6.28 12.12
N ALA A 29 -9.34 7.60 12.18
CA ALA A 29 -8.20 8.35 11.70
C ALA A 29 -7.11 8.30 12.78
N ASN A 30 -5.92 7.86 12.45
CA ASN A 30 -4.87 7.63 13.42
C ASN A 30 -3.60 8.38 13.04
N SER A 31 -2.94 8.96 14.04
CA SER A 31 -1.68 9.68 13.89
C SER A 31 -0.43 8.80 14.11
N ALA A 32 -0.58 7.64 14.72
CA ALA A 32 0.54 6.72 15.00
C ALA A 32 0.80 5.74 13.85
N ALA A 33 -0.24 5.34 13.15
CA ALA A 33 -0.16 4.47 11.98
C ALA A 33 -1.39 4.69 11.10
N ASP A 34 -1.23 4.52 9.81
CA ASP A 34 -2.34 4.48 8.86
C ASP A 34 -2.62 3.03 8.48
N VAL A 35 -3.88 2.66 8.55
CA VAL A 35 -4.39 1.38 8.06
C VAL A 35 -5.49 1.68 7.05
N MET A 36 -5.33 1.21 5.84
CA MET A 36 -6.30 1.44 4.78
C MET A 36 -6.52 0.19 3.95
N PHE A 37 -7.70 0.08 3.35
CA PHE A 37 -7.94 -0.87 2.27
C PHE A 37 -7.69 -0.15 0.95
N ALA A 38 -7.09 -0.86 0.00
CA ALA A 38 -6.81 -0.37 -1.32
C ALA A 38 -7.29 -1.35 -2.39
N LYS A 39 -7.59 -0.83 -3.56
CA LYS A 39 -8.03 -1.61 -4.69
C LYS A 39 -7.41 -1.04 -5.97
N ILE A 40 -6.74 -1.90 -6.73
CA ILE A 40 -6.18 -1.58 -8.05
C ILE A 40 -6.95 -2.39 -9.10
N GLU A 41 -7.55 -1.69 -10.05
CA GLU A 41 -8.24 -2.32 -11.17
C GLU A 41 -7.26 -3.03 -12.12
N PRO A 42 -7.72 -4.03 -12.91
CA PRO A 42 -6.87 -4.71 -13.89
C PRO A 42 -6.17 -3.74 -14.84
N GLY A 43 -4.88 -3.92 -15.01
CA GLY A 43 -4.04 -3.09 -15.88
C GLY A 43 -3.53 -1.79 -15.26
N HIS A 44 -4.10 -1.35 -14.13
CA HIS A 44 -3.67 -0.14 -13.43
C HIS A 44 -2.46 -0.40 -12.55
N THR A 45 -1.75 0.67 -12.21
CA THR A 45 -0.46 0.60 -11.52
C THR A 45 -0.39 1.63 -10.41
N LEU A 46 -0.18 1.17 -9.17
CA LEU A 46 0.38 2.02 -8.12
C LEU A 46 1.80 2.39 -8.53
N PRO A 47 2.08 3.69 -8.82
CA PRO A 47 3.38 4.09 -9.34
C PRO A 47 4.53 3.76 -8.38
N VAL A 48 5.74 3.61 -8.93
CA VAL A 48 6.93 3.39 -8.12
C VAL A 48 7.19 4.61 -7.26
N HIS A 49 7.31 4.39 -5.98
CA HIS A 49 7.55 5.43 -4.97
C HIS A 49 8.33 4.89 -3.79
N TRP A 50 8.73 5.78 -2.91
CA TRP A 50 9.37 5.46 -1.65
C TRP A 50 9.01 6.53 -0.61
N HIS A 51 9.20 6.23 0.65
CA HIS A 51 8.84 7.12 1.74
C HIS A 51 10.05 7.53 2.56
N THR A 52 10.08 8.81 2.96
CA THR A 52 10.92 9.25 4.07
C THR A 52 10.13 9.09 5.37
N ARG A 53 10.85 8.87 6.45
CA ARG A 53 10.27 8.82 7.79
C ARG A 53 11.13 9.62 8.75
N PRO A 54 10.53 10.19 9.80
CA PRO A 54 11.32 10.79 10.87
C PRO A 54 12.25 9.73 11.47
N LEU A 55 13.50 10.08 11.66
CA LEU A 55 14.44 9.23 12.37
C LEU A 55 14.07 9.18 13.85
N CYS A 56 14.31 8.04 14.48
CA CYS A 56 14.27 7.94 15.92
C CYS A 56 15.34 8.81 16.58
N GLN A 57 15.23 9.04 17.89
CA GLN A 57 16.23 9.80 18.66
C GLN A 57 17.64 9.19 18.57
N ASP A 58 17.74 7.88 18.36
CA ASP A 58 19.00 7.17 18.15
C ASP A 58 19.51 7.24 16.70
N GLY A 59 18.81 7.96 15.81
CA GLY A 59 19.15 8.10 14.40
C GLY A 59 18.71 6.93 13.51
N SER A 60 18.05 5.91 14.07
CA SER A 60 17.53 4.79 13.26
C SER A 60 16.24 5.17 12.53
N ASP A 61 16.07 4.63 11.33
CA ASP A 61 14.84 4.69 10.57
C ASP A 61 13.91 3.57 11.03
N THR A 62 12.73 3.92 11.52
CA THR A 62 11.75 2.97 12.04
C THR A 62 10.51 2.82 11.19
N GLY A 63 10.43 3.56 10.09
CA GLY A 63 9.25 3.55 9.24
C GLY A 63 9.17 2.31 8.34
N TYR A 64 7.96 1.78 8.18
CA TYR A 64 7.68 0.73 7.23
C TYR A 64 6.28 0.85 6.65
N GLU A 65 6.08 0.23 5.48
CA GLU A 65 4.79 0.05 4.83
C GLU A 65 4.59 -1.43 4.54
N SER A 66 3.47 -1.98 4.93
CA SER A 66 3.13 -3.38 4.70
C SER A 66 1.87 -3.51 3.87
N PHE A 67 1.94 -4.34 2.84
CA PHE A 67 0.81 -4.69 1.99
C PHE A 67 0.38 -6.12 2.29
N PHE A 68 -0.88 -6.27 2.71
CA PHE A 68 -1.48 -7.56 3.04
C PHE A 68 -2.40 -7.98 1.91
N PHE A 69 -1.98 -8.96 1.10
CA PHE A 69 -2.75 -9.47 -0.03
C PHE A 69 -3.59 -10.65 0.39
N PHE A 70 -4.83 -10.65 -0.07
CA PHE A 70 -5.76 -11.75 0.13
C PHE A 70 -5.66 -12.73 -1.05
N LYS A 71 -6.19 -13.93 -0.86
CA LYS A 71 -6.18 -14.96 -1.90
C LYS A 71 -6.94 -14.49 -3.15
N GLY A 72 -6.33 -14.71 -4.28
CA GLY A 72 -6.87 -14.43 -5.62
C GLY A 72 -6.23 -13.20 -6.25
N GLY A 73 -5.94 -13.32 -7.54
CA GLY A 73 -5.33 -12.28 -8.33
C GLY A 73 -3.87 -12.54 -8.67
N LYS A 74 -3.32 -11.62 -9.42
CA LYS A 74 -1.94 -11.65 -9.89
C LYS A 74 -1.37 -10.24 -9.91
N LEU A 75 -0.19 -10.06 -9.35
CA LEU A 75 0.48 -8.77 -9.33
C LEU A 75 1.88 -8.82 -9.89
N LEU A 76 2.34 -7.69 -10.41
CA LEU A 76 3.73 -7.43 -10.74
C LEU A 76 4.26 -6.41 -9.73
N LEU A 77 5.18 -6.83 -8.88
CA LEU A 77 5.90 -5.94 -7.98
C LEU A 77 7.00 -5.24 -8.78
N LEU A 78 6.93 -3.91 -8.81
CA LEU A 78 7.88 -3.06 -9.51
C LEU A 78 8.98 -2.62 -8.53
N ARG A 79 10.21 -2.90 -8.86
CA ARG A 79 11.40 -2.56 -8.08
C ARG A 79 12.43 -1.87 -8.97
N GLU A 80 13.43 -1.22 -8.36
CA GLU A 80 14.50 -0.54 -9.08
C GLU A 80 15.26 -1.45 -10.05
N LYS A 81 15.58 -2.67 -9.61
CA LYS A 81 16.48 -3.57 -10.36
C LYS A 81 15.75 -4.65 -11.15
N GLU A 82 14.63 -5.11 -10.64
CA GLU A 82 13.88 -6.20 -11.26
C GLU A 82 12.40 -6.13 -10.86
N ASN A 83 11.55 -6.61 -11.74
CA ASN A 83 10.14 -6.77 -11.44
C ASN A 83 9.87 -8.24 -11.10
N ILE A 84 8.99 -8.47 -10.13
CA ILE A 84 8.69 -9.81 -9.63
C ILE A 84 7.20 -10.09 -9.77
N GLU A 85 6.83 -11.15 -10.46
CA GLU A 85 5.44 -11.61 -10.54
C GLU A 85 5.08 -12.48 -9.34
N TYR A 86 3.86 -12.26 -8.82
CA TYR A 86 3.25 -13.10 -7.79
C TYR A 86 1.86 -13.54 -8.21
N ASP A 87 1.61 -14.84 -8.17
CA ASP A 87 0.27 -15.41 -8.14
C ASP A 87 -0.19 -15.48 -6.68
N ILE A 88 -1.33 -14.88 -6.36
CA ILE A 88 -1.82 -14.85 -4.97
C ILE A 88 -2.64 -16.12 -4.71
N ASN A 89 -1.97 -17.25 -4.55
CA ASN A 89 -2.58 -18.53 -4.26
C ASN A 89 -2.98 -18.70 -2.79
N GLU A 90 -2.31 -17.97 -1.92
CA GLU A 90 -2.57 -17.87 -0.49
C GLU A 90 -2.32 -16.44 -0.02
N PRO A 91 -2.92 -16.00 1.09
CA PRO A 91 -2.63 -14.68 1.63
C PRO A 91 -1.15 -14.52 1.99
N PHE A 92 -0.57 -13.38 1.64
CA PHE A 92 0.81 -13.04 2.03
C PHE A 92 0.96 -11.54 2.26
N THR A 93 2.08 -11.18 2.87
CA THR A 93 2.43 -9.81 3.20
C THR A 93 3.77 -9.44 2.58
N ILE A 94 3.86 -8.24 2.01
CA ILE A 94 5.12 -7.65 1.58
C ILE A 94 5.33 -6.39 2.43
N THR A 95 6.51 -6.25 3.03
CA THR A 95 6.85 -5.09 3.85
C THR A 95 8.05 -4.36 3.25
N PHE A 96 7.93 -3.05 3.15
CA PHE A 96 8.99 -2.14 2.69
C PHE A 96 9.40 -1.23 3.84
N SER A 97 10.70 -1.05 4.00
CA SER A 97 11.23 -0.03 4.91
C SER A 97 11.22 1.34 4.23
N SER A 98 11.29 2.41 5.02
CA SER A 98 11.46 3.74 4.46
C SER A 98 12.84 3.91 3.83
N GLY A 99 12.93 4.82 2.86
CA GLY A 99 14.15 5.12 2.13
C GLY A 99 14.10 4.71 0.65
N GLU A 100 14.87 5.42 -0.15
CA GLU A 100 14.94 5.21 -1.60
C GLU A 100 15.39 3.80 -1.98
N HIS A 101 16.20 3.15 -1.13
CA HIS A 101 16.67 1.80 -1.34
C HIS A 101 15.56 0.74 -1.37
N ASP A 102 14.38 1.09 -0.88
CA ASP A 102 13.22 0.19 -0.85
C ASP A 102 12.02 0.72 -1.65
N MET A 103 12.32 1.43 -2.73
CA MET A 103 11.29 1.90 -3.67
C MET A 103 10.49 0.73 -4.25
N HIS A 104 9.20 0.95 -4.44
CA HIS A 104 8.27 -0.09 -4.87
C HIS A 104 7.04 0.50 -5.58
N GLY A 105 6.47 -0.31 -6.42
CA GLY A 105 5.18 -0.07 -7.07
C GLY A 105 4.48 -1.40 -7.32
N ILE A 106 3.20 -1.36 -7.61
CA ILE A 106 2.39 -2.56 -7.81
C ILE A 106 1.52 -2.39 -9.05
N LYS A 107 1.64 -3.31 -9.99
CA LYS A 107 0.74 -3.39 -11.13
C LYS A 107 -0.19 -4.59 -10.99
N ASN A 108 -1.48 -4.37 -11.18
CA ASN A 108 -2.43 -5.46 -11.30
C ASN A 108 -2.34 -6.06 -12.70
N ILE A 109 -1.79 -7.26 -12.82
CA ILE A 109 -1.67 -8.01 -14.07
C ILE A 109 -2.68 -9.16 -14.17
N GLY A 110 -3.62 -9.23 -13.23
CA GLY A 110 -4.72 -10.18 -13.24
C GLY A 110 -5.94 -9.65 -13.98
N GLU A 111 -7.02 -10.42 -13.95
CA GLU A 111 -8.30 -10.12 -14.65
C GLU A 111 -9.36 -9.54 -13.71
N SER A 112 -9.12 -9.54 -12.42
CA SER A 112 -10.02 -9.01 -11.38
C SER A 112 -9.33 -7.94 -10.56
N ASP A 113 -10.14 -7.16 -9.82
CA ASP A 113 -9.62 -6.16 -8.90
C ASP A 113 -8.64 -6.79 -7.90
N LEU A 114 -7.52 -6.14 -7.69
CA LEU A 114 -6.54 -6.49 -6.68
C LEU A 114 -6.88 -5.70 -5.40
N VAL A 115 -7.42 -6.39 -4.41
CA VAL A 115 -7.81 -5.80 -3.12
C VAL A 115 -6.81 -6.20 -2.06
N PHE A 116 -6.31 -5.22 -1.31
CA PHE A 116 -5.31 -5.46 -0.27
C PHE A 116 -5.47 -4.44 0.86
N GLN A 117 -4.83 -4.73 1.98
CA GLN A 117 -4.75 -3.82 3.11
C GLN A 117 -3.35 -3.25 3.20
N VAL A 118 -3.25 -1.97 3.50
CA VAL A 118 -1.97 -1.26 3.68
C VAL A 118 -1.86 -0.80 5.13
N LEU A 119 -0.71 -1.03 5.72
CA LEU A 119 -0.33 -0.48 7.02
C LEU A 119 0.93 0.36 6.85
N CYS A 120 0.83 1.65 7.13
CA CYS A 120 1.97 2.58 7.18
C CYS A 120 2.24 2.96 8.65
N ALA A 121 3.43 2.67 9.14
CA ALA A 121 3.83 2.99 10.50
C ALA A 121 5.24 3.61 10.54
N PRO A 122 5.39 4.82 11.13
CA PRO A 122 4.29 5.72 11.52
C PRO A 122 3.50 6.23 10.32
N SER A 123 2.36 6.91 10.59
CA SER A 123 1.63 7.64 9.55
C SER A 123 2.56 8.60 8.83
N PHE A 124 2.39 8.74 7.52
CA PHE A 124 3.17 9.69 6.74
C PHE A 124 2.29 10.81 6.17
N SER A 125 2.90 11.93 5.84
CA SER A 125 2.29 13.01 5.08
C SER A 125 2.70 12.93 3.60
N ASP A 126 1.98 13.61 2.72
CA ASP A 126 2.25 13.57 1.27
C ASP A 126 3.68 14.03 0.91
N ASP A 127 4.27 14.94 1.70
CA ASP A 127 5.65 15.42 1.49
C ASP A 127 6.72 14.38 1.86
N GLU A 128 6.35 13.31 2.53
CA GLU A 128 7.24 12.19 2.84
C GLU A 128 7.20 11.08 1.78
N GLU A 129 6.29 11.19 0.82
CA GLU A 129 6.16 10.26 -0.30
C GLU A 129 6.82 10.83 -1.55
N HIS A 130 7.65 10.03 -2.21
CA HIS A 130 8.44 10.42 -3.37
C HIS A 130 8.18 9.47 -4.53
N PHE A 131 7.55 9.99 -5.58
CA PHE A 131 7.32 9.22 -6.80
C PHE A 131 8.55 9.23 -7.70
N VAL A 132 8.83 8.10 -8.31
CA VAL A 132 9.89 7.96 -9.32
C VAL A 132 9.29 8.31 -10.67
N GLN A 133 9.92 9.24 -11.36
CA GLN A 133 9.52 9.68 -12.70
C GLN A 133 10.21 8.88 -13.79
#